data_7969ecd86f05db3d236b9e007acf386b
#
_entry.id   7969ecd86f05db3d236b9e007acf386b
#
_cell.length_a   1.000
_cell.length_b   1.000
_cell.length_c   1.000
_cell.angle_alpha   90.00
_cell.angle_beta   90.00
_cell.angle_gamma   90.00
#
_symmetry.space_group_name_H-M   'P 1'
#
loop_
_entity.id
_entity.type
_entity.pdbx_description
1 polymer ?
#
loop_
_entity_poly.entity_id
_entity_poly.type
_entity_poly.pdbx_seq_one_letter_code
_entity_poly.pdbx_strand_id
1 'polypeptide(L)'
;KDTPINEWDSAFVGYLEKYNIISGYEDGTFRPDESITRAEFVTIAVRYYSLFNEVKSVSNTTKYNDLSNNYWAIKNISYATSEKWLNGYSDGSFRPDIVVTRAEVVTIINRATGRNADTEFINKNLTVLNRFTDVKNNSHWAAYDIFEASNDHTGITSGSNEIWNK
;
A
#
# COMPACT_ATOMS: atom_id res chain seq x y z
N LYS A 1 15.15 9.92 -17.90
CA LYS A 1 16.08 11.04 -18.15
C LYS A 1 16.61 11.64 -16.86
N ASP A 2 15.88 11.54 -15.77
CA ASP A 2 16.12 12.16 -14.48
C ASP A 2 16.44 11.11 -13.37
N THR A 3 16.72 9.87 -13.75
CA THR A 3 17.27 8.82 -12.89
C THR A 3 18.63 8.39 -13.43
N PRO A 4 19.73 9.09 -13.10
CA PRO A 4 21.06 8.73 -13.55
C PRO A 4 21.48 7.35 -13.05
N ILE A 5 22.19 6.57 -13.86
CA ILE A 5 22.57 5.16 -13.60
C ILE A 5 23.28 4.96 -12.24
N ASN A 6 23.88 5.99 -11.70
CA ASN A 6 24.64 5.93 -10.44
C ASN A 6 23.86 6.36 -9.20
N GLU A 7 22.58 6.71 -9.33
CA GLU A 7 21.74 7.01 -8.18
C GLU A 7 21.27 5.73 -7.49
N TRP A 8 21.09 5.80 -6.18
CA TRP A 8 20.74 4.62 -5.34
C TRP A 8 19.43 3.96 -5.75
N ASP A 9 18.49 4.72 -6.30
CA ASP A 9 17.16 4.29 -6.69
C ASP A 9 17.10 3.75 -8.13
N SER A 10 18.08 4.06 -8.99
CA SER A 10 18.03 3.74 -10.42
C SER A 10 17.87 2.26 -10.73
N ALA A 11 18.50 1.39 -9.93
CA ALA A 11 18.37 -0.05 -10.09
C ALA A 11 16.95 -0.53 -9.76
N PHE A 12 16.32 0.03 -8.73
CA PHE A 12 14.95 -0.30 -8.32
C PHE A 12 13.94 0.24 -9.34
N VAL A 13 14.12 1.48 -9.79
CA VAL A 13 13.28 2.09 -10.83
C VAL A 13 13.36 1.29 -12.13
N GLY A 14 14.56 0.94 -12.59
CA GLY A 14 14.75 0.14 -13.81
C GLY A 14 14.15 -1.26 -13.70
N TYR A 15 14.19 -1.90 -12.51
CA TYR A 15 13.54 -3.18 -12.29
C TYR A 15 12.02 -3.05 -12.37
N LEU A 16 11.43 -2.10 -11.68
CA LEU A 16 9.99 -1.90 -11.65
C LEU A 16 9.43 -1.47 -13.02
N GLU A 17 10.18 -0.65 -13.77
CA GLU A 17 9.85 -0.28 -15.15
C GLU A 17 9.86 -1.49 -16.08
N LYS A 18 10.90 -2.33 -16.00
CA LYS A 18 11.01 -3.57 -16.78
C LYS A 18 9.80 -4.48 -16.66
N TYR A 19 9.19 -4.52 -15.49
CA TYR A 19 7.98 -5.33 -15.21
C TYR A 19 6.68 -4.52 -15.34
N ASN A 20 6.72 -3.32 -15.90
CA ASN A 20 5.57 -2.44 -16.08
C ASN A 20 4.81 -2.12 -14.78
N ILE A 21 5.49 -2.19 -13.63
CA ILE A 21 4.89 -1.83 -12.33
C ILE A 21 4.78 -0.33 -12.21
N ILE A 22 5.85 0.37 -12.61
CA ILE A 22 5.88 1.84 -12.73
C ILE A 22 6.10 2.23 -14.18
N SER A 23 5.66 3.43 -14.52
CA SER A 23 5.99 4.13 -15.76
C SER A 23 6.29 5.57 -15.40
N GLY A 24 7.22 6.19 -16.12
CA GLY A 24 7.43 7.63 -15.99
C GLY A 24 6.26 8.43 -16.55
N TYR A 25 6.39 9.74 -16.51
CA TYR A 25 5.42 10.68 -17.07
C TYR A 25 5.55 10.78 -18.60
N GLU A 26 4.53 11.34 -19.25
CA GLU A 26 4.48 11.48 -20.71
C GLU A 26 5.64 12.30 -21.29
N ASP A 27 6.23 13.21 -20.49
CA ASP A 27 7.42 13.98 -20.84
C ASP A 27 8.73 13.17 -20.77
N GLY A 28 8.65 11.89 -20.38
CA GLY A 28 9.76 10.96 -20.23
C GLY A 28 10.59 11.18 -18.97
N THR A 29 10.05 11.89 -17.96
CA THR A 29 10.64 12.00 -16.61
C THR A 29 10.07 10.95 -15.68
N PHE A 30 10.78 10.63 -14.60
CA PHE A 30 10.32 9.78 -13.50
C PHE A 30 9.97 10.56 -12.24
N ARG A 31 10.70 11.66 -11.99
CA ARG A 31 10.54 12.58 -10.87
C ARG A 31 10.74 11.90 -9.50
N PRO A 32 11.94 11.38 -9.24
CA PRO A 32 12.20 10.53 -8.07
C PRO A 32 11.94 11.22 -6.72
N ASP A 33 12.11 12.53 -6.66
CA ASP A 33 11.95 13.33 -5.44
C ASP A 33 10.52 13.90 -5.26
N GLU A 34 9.63 13.67 -6.21
CA GLU A 34 8.24 14.12 -6.08
C GLU A 34 7.41 13.11 -5.29
N SER A 35 6.46 13.64 -4.51
CA SER A 35 5.52 12.81 -3.78
C SER A 35 4.52 12.16 -4.73
N ILE A 36 4.19 10.88 -4.50
CA ILE A 36 3.18 10.17 -5.29
C ILE A 36 1.79 10.37 -4.71
N THR A 37 0.81 10.34 -5.58
CA THR A 37 -0.60 10.40 -5.20
C THR A 37 -1.12 9.05 -4.71
N ARG A 38 -2.26 9.08 -4.05
CA ARG A 38 -2.94 7.89 -3.57
C ARG A 38 -3.35 6.96 -4.73
N ALA A 39 -3.80 7.49 -5.86
CA ALA A 39 -4.14 6.72 -7.05
C ALA A 39 -2.91 6.08 -7.70
N GLU A 40 -1.79 6.80 -7.79
CA GLU A 40 -0.53 6.26 -8.30
C GLU A 40 -0.04 5.11 -7.44
N PHE A 41 -0.01 5.29 -6.12
CA PHE A 41 0.43 4.24 -5.21
C PHE A 41 -0.44 2.97 -5.30
N VAL A 42 -1.77 3.11 -5.31
CA VAL A 42 -2.67 1.96 -5.46
C VAL A 42 -2.45 1.24 -6.80
N THR A 43 -2.20 2.00 -7.86
CA THR A 43 -1.88 1.43 -9.18
C THR A 43 -0.60 0.60 -9.14
N ILE A 44 0.45 1.12 -8.50
CA ILE A 44 1.72 0.41 -8.29
C ILE A 44 1.49 -0.88 -7.49
N ALA A 45 0.75 -0.81 -6.39
CA ALA A 45 0.47 -1.97 -5.53
C ALA A 45 -0.29 -3.09 -6.29
N VAL A 46 -1.31 -2.75 -7.08
CA VAL A 46 -2.05 -3.72 -7.89
C VAL A 46 -1.19 -4.32 -9.00
N ARG A 47 -0.40 -3.52 -9.70
CA ARG A 47 0.52 -4.01 -10.73
C ARG A 47 1.58 -4.94 -10.15
N TYR A 48 2.15 -4.59 -9.01
CA TYR A 48 3.10 -5.47 -8.32
C TYR A 48 2.46 -6.81 -7.92
N TYR A 49 1.28 -6.75 -7.32
CA TYR A 49 0.52 -7.96 -6.94
C TYR A 49 0.24 -8.86 -8.15
N SER A 50 -0.06 -8.27 -9.30
CA SER A 50 -0.37 -9.00 -10.54
C SER A 50 0.79 -9.80 -11.12
N LEU A 51 2.03 -9.58 -10.67
CA LEU A 51 3.18 -10.39 -11.07
C LEU A 51 3.12 -11.83 -10.51
N PHE A 52 2.46 -12.01 -9.39
CA PHE A 52 2.45 -13.27 -8.65
C PHE A 52 1.05 -13.86 -8.51
N ASN A 53 0.02 -13.09 -8.83
CA ASN A 53 -1.38 -13.46 -8.61
C ASN A 53 -2.24 -13.08 -9.81
N GLU A 54 -3.29 -13.84 -10.04
CA GLU A 54 -4.30 -13.48 -11.02
C GLU A 54 -5.15 -12.31 -10.49
N VAL A 55 -5.14 -11.20 -11.22
CA VAL A 55 -6.01 -10.06 -10.95
C VAL A 55 -7.33 -10.24 -11.69
N LYS A 56 -8.37 -10.62 -10.97
CA LYS A 56 -9.70 -10.80 -11.54
C LYS A 56 -10.24 -9.48 -12.07
N SER A 57 -10.89 -9.55 -13.22
CA SER A 57 -11.57 -8.37 -13.75
C SER A 57 -12.71 -7.95 -12.82
N VAL A 58 -12.69 -6.70 -12.41
CA VAL A 58 -13.76 -6.07 -11.62
C VAL A 58 -14.47 -5.02 -12.46
N SER A 59 -15.71 -4.72 -12.10
CA SER A 59 -16.44 -3.62 -12.71
C SER A 59 -15.71 -2.28 -12.49
N ASN A 60 -15.69 -1.42 -13.51
CA ASN A 60 -15.15 -0.05 -13.40
C ASN A 60 -16.07 0.88 -12.61
N THR A 61 -16.91 0.33 -11.74
CA THR A 61 -17.79 1.10 -10.87
C THR A 61 -17.21 1.20 -9.48
N THR A 62 -17.26 2.35 -8.92
CA THR A 62 -16.79 2.61 -7.56
C THR A 62 -17.89 3.24 -6.72
N LYS A 63 -17.82 2.98 -5.41
CA LYS A 63 -18.70 3.62 -4.43
C LYS A 63 -18.26 5.04 -4.05
N TYR A 64 -17.13 5.50 -4.59
CA TYR A 64 -16.55 6.79 -4.22
C TYR A 64 -17.15 7.93 -5.06
N ASN A 65 -17.58 8.99 -4.36
CA ASN A 65 -18.31 10.09 -4.97
C ASN A 65 -17.44 11.06 -5.78
N ASP A 66 -16.13 11.00 -5.61
CA ASP A 66 -15.11 11.83 -6.27
C ASP A 66 -14.37 11.11 -7.42
N LEU A 67 -14.80 9.89 -7.78
CA LEU A 67 -14.23 9.13 -8.88
C LEU A 67 -15.23 8.89 -10.00
N SER A 68 -14.85 9.26 -11.22
CA SER A 68 -15.62 8.89 -12.42
C SER A 68 -15.22 7.49 -12.93
N ASN A 69 -16.14 6.81 -13.64
CA ASN A 69 -15.86 5.52 -14.26
C ASN A 69 -14.79 5.60 -15.37
N ASN A 70 -14.45 6.80 -15.83
CA ASN A 70 -13.39 7.05 -16.82
C ASN A 70 -12.07 7.50 -16.20
N TYR A 71 -11.98 7.56 -14.87
CA TYR A 71 -10.72 7.92 -14.20
C TYR A 71 -9.63 6.88 -14.54
N TRP A 72 -8.43 7.33 -14.85
CA TRP A 72 -7.35 6.49 -15.36
C TRP A 72 -7.01 5.29 -14.46
N ALA A 73 -7.10 5.46 -13.14
CA ALA A 73 -6.78 4.41 -12.16
C ALA A 73 -8.02 3.62 -11.69
N ILE A 74 -9.21 3.85 -12.27
CA ILE A 74 -10.48 3.30 -11.75
C ILE A 74 -10.46 1.79 -11.59
N LYS A 75 -9.85 1.05 -12.54
CA LYS A 75 -9.75 -0.41 -12.50
C LYS A 75 -8.95 -0.88 -11.29
N ASN A 76 -7.79 -0.26 -11.05
CA ASN A 76 -6.92 -0.62 -9.94
C ASN A 76 -7.54 -0.25 -8.59
N ILE A 77 -8.17 0.91 -8.49
CA ILE A 77 -8.87 1.34 -7.28
C ILE A 77 -10.06 0.41 -6.99
N SER A 78 -10.85 0.05 -8.00
CA SER A 78 -11.97 -0.89 -7.85
C SER A 78 -11.49 -2.26 -7.41
N TYR A 79 -10.41 -2.77 -7.99
CA TYR A 79 -9.81 -4.03 -7.60
C TYR A 79 -9.33 -4.00 -6.14
N ALA A 80 -8.48 -3.05 -5.78
CA ALA A 80 -7.96 -2.92 -4.41
C ALA A 80 -9.08 -2.71 -3.36
N THR A 81 -10.19 -2.06 -3.76
CA THR A 81 -11.38 -1.92 -2.93
C THR A 81 -12.12 -3.25 -2.75
N SER A 82 -12.29 -4.03 -3.81
CA SER A 82 -12.95 -5.34 -3.77
C SER A 82 -12.18 -6.34 -2.92
N GLU A 83 -10.85 -6.29 -2.97
CA GLU A 83 -9.94 -7.09 -2.15
C GLU A 83 -9.77 -6.55 -0.71
N LYS A 84 -10.46 -5.46 -0.36
CA LYS A 84 -10.41 -4.82 0.97
C LYS A 84 -9.01 -4.31 1.37
N TRP A 85 -8.12 -4.07 0.41
CA TRP A 85 -6.80 -3.48 0.72
C TRP A 85 -6.91 -2.05 1.21
N LEU A 86 -7.95 -1.35 0.75
CA LEU A 86 -8.22 0.03 1.12
C LEU A 86 -9.71 0.29 1.31
N ASN A 87 -9.99 1.35 2.03
CA ASN A 87 -11.30 1.97 2.13
C ASN A 87 -11.19 3.46 1.74
N GLY A 88 -12.29 4.06 1.33
CA GLY A 88 -12.39 5.50 1.20
C GLY A 88 -12.52 6.19 2.56
N TYR A 89 -12.66 7.49 2.51
CA TYR A 89 -12.88 8.32 3.69
C TYR A 89 -14.36 8.27 4.14
N SER A 90 -14.62 8.75 5.36
CA SER A 90 -15.97 8.73 5.96
C SER A 90 -16.99 9.59 5.22
N ASP A 91 -16.52 10.54 4.41
CA ASP A 91 -17.35 11.39 3.53
C ASP A 91 -17.72 10.71 2.20
N GLY A 92 -17.32 9.47 1.99
CA GLY A 92 -17.56 8.71 0.77
C GLY A 92 -16.58 8.98 -0.36
N SER A 93 -15.53 9.80 -0.12
CA SER A 93 -14.49 10.10 -1.11
C SER A 93 -13.35 9.07 -1.10
N PHE A 94 -12.61 8.98 -2.19
CA PHE A 94 -11.34 8.26 -2.30
C PHE A 94 -10.13 9.19 -2.21
N ARG A 95 -10.25 10.39 -2.70
CA ARG A 95 -9.23 11.45 -2.82
C ARG A 95 -8.02 10.98 -3.62
N PRO A 96 -8.19 10.68 -4.92
CA PRO A 96 -7.17 10.06 -5.76
C PRO A 96 -5.89 10.86 -5.88
N ASP A 97 -5.99 12.19 -5.92
CA ASP A 97 -4.91 13.10 -6.27
C ASP A 97 -4.18 13.69 -5.04
N ILE A 98 -4.57 13.30 -3.82
CA ILE A 98 -3.81 13.69 -2.64
C ILE A 98 -2.56 12.81 -2.47
N VAL A 99 -1.54 13.38 -1.85
CA VAL A 99 -0.32 12.64 -1.48
C VAL A 99 -0.68 11.52 -0.50
N VAL A 100 -0.25 10.29 -0.82
CA VAL A 100 -0.46 9.15 0.06
C VAL A 100 0.41 9.26 1.32
N THR A 101 -0.15 8.93 2.47
CA THR A 101 0.59 8.92 3.73
C THR A 101 1.33 7.60 3.95
N ARG A 102 2.42 7.61 4.73
CA ARG A 102 3.14 6.38 5.11
C ARG A 102 2.23 5.35 5.79
N ALA A 103 1.29 5.80 6.61
CA ALA A 103 0.32 4.93 7.27
C ALA A 103 -0.61 4.21 6.26
N GLU A 104 -1.08 4.93 5.24
CA GLU A 104 -1.89 4.35 4.16
C GLU A 104 -1.08 3.35 3.32
N VAL A 105 0.18 3.70 2.99
CA VAL A 105 1.11 2.80 2.27
C VAL A 105 1.27 1.48 3.01
N VAL A 106 1.62 1.51 4.28
CA VAL A 106 1.85 0.32 5.11
C VAL A 106 0.59 -0.53 5.20
N THR A 107 -0.57 0.09 5.46
CA THR A 107 -1.85 -0.62 5.55
C THR A 107 -2.20 -1.33 4.24
N ILE A 108 -2.04 -0.65 3.09
CA ILE A 108 -2.33 -1.24 1.78
C ILE A 108 -1.37 -2.41 1.49
N ILE A 109 -0.08 -2.25 1.74
CA ILE A 109 0.91 -3.31 1.50
C ILE A 109 0.66 -4.52 2.37
N ASN A 110 0.44 -4.37 3.68
CA ASN A 110 0.14 -5.50 4.55
C ASN A 110 -1.07 -6.28 4.03
N ARG A 111 -2.16 -5.60 3.72
CA ARG A 111 -3.37 -6.26 3.20
C ARG A 111 -3.17 -6.92 1.84
N ALA A 112 -2.46 -6.27 0.92
CA ALA A 112 -2.16 -6.82 -0.40
C ALA A 112 -1.26 -8.06 -0.32
N THR A 113 -0.38 -8.14 0.68
CA THR A 113 0.49 -9.30 0.90
C THR A 113 -0.10 -10.34 1.85
N GLY A 114 -1.34 -10.14 2.31
CA GLY A 114 -2.03 -11.06 3.23
C GLY A 114 -1.46 -11.04 4.67
N ARG A 115 -0.68 -10.03 5.02
CA ARG A 115 -0.14 -9.85 6.38
C ARG A 115 -1.19 -9.22 7.28
N ASN A 116 -1.40 -9.83 8.43
CA ASN A 116 -2.38 -9.38 9.42
C ASN A 116 -1.72 -9.32 10.80
N ALA A 117 -1.75 -8.17 11.40
CA ALA A 117 -1.16 -7.95 12.71
C ALA A 117 -1.80 -8.85 13.79
N ASP A 118 -0.99 -9.54 14.57
CA ASP A 118 -1.44 -10.18 15.81
C ASP A 118 -1.72 -9.11 16.87
N THR A 119 -2.96 -8.64 16.90
CA THR A 119 -3.38 -7.56 17.79
C THR A 119 -3.28 -7.94 19.27
N GLU A 120 -3.48 -9.23 19.60
CA GLU A 120 -3.37 -9.73 20.97
C GLU A 120 -1.92 -9.72 21.43
N PHE A 121 -1.01 -10.25 20.60
CA PHE A 121 0.43 -10.23 20.88
C PHE A 121 0.94 -8.80 21.00
N ILE A 122 0.60 -7.92 20.05
CA ILE A 122 1.01 -6.51 20.06
C ILE A 122 0.56 -5.83 21.36
N ASN A 123 -0.70 -5.98 21.77
CA ASN A 123 -1.23 -5.35 22.97
C ASN A 123 -0.53 -5.82 24.25
N LYS A 124 -0.17 -7.11 24.32
CA LYS A 124 0.57 -7.67 25.47
C LYS A 124 2.03 -7.21 25.51
N ASN A 125 2.62 -6.85 24.38
CA ASN A 125 4.04 -6.59 24.24
C ASN A 125 4.38 -5.14 23.84
N LEU A 126 3.47 -4.19 23.98
CA LEU A 126 3.64 -2.78 23.59
C LEU A 126 4.90 -2.12 24.16
N THR A 127 5.40 -2.59 25.30
CA THR A 127 6.61 -2.02 25.95
C THR A 127 7.92 -2.47 25.30
N VAL A 128 7.91 -3.62 24.62
CA VAL A 128 9.12 -4.23 24.04
C VAL A 128 9.16 -4.18 22.51
N LEU A 129 8.03 -3.94 21.86
CA LEU A 129 7.97 -3.81 20.41
C LEU A 129 8.63 -2.50 19.96
N ASN A 130 9.41 -2.56 18.88
CA ASN A 130 9.99 -1.37 18.28
C ASN A 130 8.87 -0.43 17.81
N ARG A 131 8.97 0.85 18.16
CA ARG A 131 7.96 1.85 17.87
C ARG A 131 8.57 3.16 17.48
N PHE A 132 7.90 3.83 16.61
CA PHE A 132 8.18 5.22 16.30
C PHE A 132 7.68 6.13 17.43
N THR A 133 8.33 7.25 17.64
CA THR A 133 8.00 8.16 18.75
C THR A 133 6.61 8.76 18.67
N ASP A 134 6.04 8.81 17.48
CA ASP A 134 4.70 9.30 17.16
C ASP A 134 3.63 8.20 17.10
N VAL A 135 4.04 6.91 17.18
CA VAL A 135 3.13 5.75 17.23
C VAL A 135 3.40 4.97 18.53
N LYS A 136 3.13 5.61 19.67
CA LYS A 136 3.48 5.04 21.00
C LYS A 136 2.52 3.98 21.51
N ASN A 137 1.31 3.95 21.00
CA ASN A 137 0.24 3.05 21.42
C ASN A 137 -0.65 2.70 20.23
N ASN A 138 -1.68 1.92 20.48
CA ASN A 138 -2.64 1.48 19.48
C ASN A 138 -3.75 2.50 19.16
N SER A 139 -3.61 3.76 19.55
CA SER A 139 -4.64 4.79 19.32
C SER A 139 -4.66 5.33 17.89
N HIS A 140 -3.55 5.24 17.17
CA HIS A 140 -3.52 5.60 15.75
C HIS A 140 -4.24 4.54 14.92
N TRP A 141 -5.07 4.94 13.97
CA TRP A 141 -5.89 4.04 13.16
C TRP A 141 -5.10 2.92 12.44
N ALA A 142 -3.86 3.19 12.05
CA ALA A 142 -2.96 2.24 11.39
C ALA A 142 -1.92 1.64 12.35
N ALA A 143 -2.08 1.78 13.66
CA ALA A 143 -1.03 1.38 14.62
C ALA A 143 -0.65 -0.09 14.47
N TYR A 144 -1.61 -0.98 14.36
CA TYR A 144 -1.36 -2.42 14.20
C TYR A 144 -0.66 -2.74 12.88
N ASP A 145 -1.06 -2.11 11.78
CA ASP A 145 -0.37 -2.26 10.49
C ASP A 145 1.08 -1.75 10.56
N ILE A 146 1.33 -0.66 11.30
CA ILE A 146 2.67 -0.11 11.50
C ILE A 146 3.52 -1.05 12.36
N PHE A 147 2.96 -1.62 13.43
CA PHE A 147 3.66 -2.62 14.26
C PHE A 147 3.99 -3.87 13.45
N GLU A 148 3.05 -4.38 12.65
CA GLU A 148 3.23 -5.51 11.73
C GLU A 148 4.42 -5.28 10.80
N ALA A 149 4.48 -4.13 10.14
CA ALA A 149 5.49 -3.81 9.15
C ALA A 149 6.87 -3.47 9.75
N SER A 150 6.94 -3.09 11.03
CA SER A 150 8.17 -2.57 11.65
C SER A 150 8.82 -3.50 12.66
N ASN A 151 8.22 -4.66 12.94
CA ASN A 151 8.79 -5.65 13.85
C ASN A 151 9.09 -6.94 13.12
N ASP A 152 10.29 -7.44 13.30
CA ASP A 152 10.68 -8.75 12.79
C ASP A 152 10.02 -9.85 13.62
N HIS A 153 9.33 -10.76 12.96
CA HIS A 153 8.63 -11.88 13.58
C HIS A 153 8.46 -13.04 12.61
N THR A 154 8.28 -14.22 13.16
CA THR A 154 7.78 -15.39 12.43
C THR A 154 6.34 -15.64 12.84
N GLY A 155 5.47 -15.95 11.91
CA GLY A 155 4.06 -16.17 12.17
C GLY A 155 3.56 -17.49 11.62
N ILE A 156 2.48 -17.99 12.22
CA ILE A 156 1.66 -19.08 11.66
C ILE A 156 0.31 -18.47 11.28
N THR A 157 -0.12 -18.72 10.07
CA THR A 157 -1.46 -18.27 9.64
C THR A 157 -2.50 -19.23 10.21
N SER A 158 -3.44 -18.73 11.01
CA SER A 158 -4.59 -19.46 11.51
C SER A 158 -5.87 -18.76 11.04
N GLY A 159 -6.46 -19.28 9.97
CA GLY A 159 -7.60 -18.63 9.30
C GLY A 159 -7.19 -17.29 8.66
N SER A 160 -7.87 -16.21 9.05
CA SER A 160 -7.54 -14.84 8.62
C SER A 160 -6.54 -14.14 9.54
N ASN A 161 -6.08 -14.77 10.61
CA ASN A 161 -5.21 -14.17 11.61
C ASN A 161 -3.81 -14.73 11.50
N GLU A 162 -2.82 -13.89 11.68
CA GLU A 162 -1.44 -14.26 11.87
C GLU A 162 -1.14 -14.31 13.38
N ILE A 163 -0.51 -15.41 13.84
CA ILE A 163 -0.07 -15.58 15.22
C ILE A 163 1.45 -15.43 15.23
N TRP A 164 1.96 -14.44 15.94
CA TRP A 164 3.38 -14.17 16.00
C TRP A 164 4.10 -15.08 16.98
N ASN A 165 5.20 -15.62 16.50
CA ASN A 165 6.21 -16.27 17.33
C ASN A 165 7.48 -15.44 17.35
N LYS A 166 8.02 -15.14 18.50
CA LYS A 166 9.37 -14.57 18.66
C LYS A 166 10.39 -15.68 18.88
#